data_0772bc57241779856884e106620d2ba2
#
_entry.id   0772bc57241779856884e106620d2ba2
#
_cell.length_a   1.000
_cell.length_b   1.000
_cell.length_c   1.000
_cell.angle_alpha   90.00
_cell.angle_beta   90.00
_cell.angle_gamma   90.00
#
_symmetry.space_group_name_H-M   'P 1'
#
loop_
_entity.id
_entity.type
_entity.pdbx_description
1 polymer ?
#
loop_
_entity_poly.entity_id
_entity_poly.type
_entity_poly.pdbx_seq_one_letter_code
_entity_poly.pdbx_strand_id
1 'polypeptide(L)'
;NVWLVVKRSRLDELVRAAQEISERAGARRYVVLRSVKTYKLSVKYDLFAGISRSGPHSVIRPNPPRPEELGVSQELARLVSRLPLVRDPYGTIASSLRTSRDKVIESVGRLLDAGVLADPGAALDGERVGFKFNGMVLVNSDAPAEACEAVTRNENTTHVVLREPYPPSSYEFRCYAMVHAISRELVEKAAEGIARAAEATSYRVLYSLRDLKPGVVR
;
A
#
# COMPACT_ATOMS: atom_id res chain seq x y z
N ASN A 1 12.92 -17.23 -6.13
CA ASN A 1 11.53 -16.91 -6.49
C ASN A 1 11.46 -15.48 -7.00
N VAL A 2 10.57 -15.19 -7.95
CA VAL A 2 10.36 -13.87 -8.51
C VAL A 2 8.92 -13.45 -8.22
N TRP A 3 8.75 -12.22 -7.74
CA TRP A 3 7.46 -11.57 -7.60
C TRP A 3 7.33 -10.52 -8.70
N LEU A 4 6.24 -10.57 -9.45
CA LEU A 4 5.96 -9.66 -10.55
C LEU A 4 4.58 -9.04 -10.39
N VAL A 5 4.49 -7.72 -10.57
CA VAL A 5 3.20 -7.00 -10.60
C VAL A 5 2.90 -6.62 -12.04
N VAL A 6 1.74 -7.06 -12.53
CA VAL A 6 1.24 -6.75 -13.87
C VAL A 6 -0.12 -6.07 -13.73
N LYS A 7 -0.36 -5.00 -14.48
CA LYS A 7 -1.66 -4.32 -14.56
C LYS A 7 -2.21 -4.45 -15.97
N ARG A 8 -3.46 -4.88 -16.08
CA ARG A 8 -4.24 -4.92 -17.32
C ARG A 8 -5.68 -4.52 -17.01
N SER A 9 -6.39 -4.02 -17.99
CA SER A 9 -7.80 -3.64 -17.88
C SER A 9 -8.74 -4.86 -17.90
N ARG A 10 -8.29 -5.95 -18.51
CA ARG A 10 -9.06 -7.19 -18.68
C ARG A 10 -8.32 -8.37 -18.07
N LEU A 11 -9.09 -9.31 -17.49
CA LEU A 11 -8.53 -10.49 -16.81
C LEU A 11 -7.86 -11.46 -17.82
N ASP A 12 -8.44 -11.66 -18.98
CA ASP A 12 -7.87 -12.52 -20.02
C ASP A 12 -6.51 -11.99 -20.53
N GLU A 13 -6.36 -10.67 -20.64
CA GLU A 13 -5.09 -10.03 -21.01
C GLU A 13 -4.04 -10.18 -19.88
N LEU A 14 -4.48 -10.10 -18.62
CA LEU A 14 -3.61 -10.31 -17.47
C LEU A 14 -3.05 -11.73 -17.47
N VAL A 15 -3.91 -12.73 -17.67
CA VAL A 15 -3.52 -14.13 -17.69
C VAL A 15 -2.57 -14.45 -18.82
N ARG A 16 -2.87 -13.97 -20.05
CA ARG A 16 -1.95 -14.12 -21.20
C ARG A 16 -0.60 -13.50 -20.93
N ALA A 17 -0.56 -12.27 -20.42
CA ALA A 17 0.71 -11.62 -20.09
C ALA A 17 1.49 -12.38 -19.01
N ALA A 18 0.84 -12.94 -18.00
CA ALA A 18 1.48 -13.76 -16.98
C ALA A 18 2.05 -15.05 -17.55
N GLN A 19 1.32 -15.70 -18.46
CA GLN A 19 1.78 -16.91 -19.16
C GLN A 19 3.00 -16.60 -20.03
N GLU A 20 2.93 -15.62 -20.90
CA GLU A 20 4.03 -15.21 -21.78
C GLU A 20 5.32 -14.88 -21.00
N ILE A 21 5.17 -14.14 -19.87
CA ILE A 21 6.30 -13.81 -19.01
C ILE A 21 6.89 -15.07 -18.37
N SER A 22 6.03 -15.98 -17.90
CA SER A 22 6.45 -17.22 -17.24
C SER A 22 7.20 -18.14 -18.22
N GLU A 23 6.71 -18.28 -19.43
CA GLU A 23 7.35 -19.06 -20.51
C GLU A 23 8.73 -18.47 -20.86
N ARG A 24 8.79 -17.14 -21.11
CA ARG A 24 10.04 -16.43 -21.44
C ARG A 24 11.08 -16.50 -20.30
N ALA A 25 10.60 -16.53 -19.05
CA ALA A 25 11.45 -16.67 -17.87
C ALA A 25 11.87 -18.10 -17.57
N GLY A 26 11.37 -19.10 -18.31
CA GLY A 26 11.61 -20.52 -18.03
C GLY A 26 11.05 -20.95 -16.66
N ALA A 27 9.95 -20.34 -16.21
CA ALA A 27 9.38 -20.63 -14.91
C ALA A 27 8.77 -22.03 -14.86
N ARG A 28 9.24 -22.88 -13.97
CA ARG A 28 8.72 -24.25 -13.79
C ARG A 28 7.32 -24.28 -13.19
N ARG A 29 7.01 -23.31 -12.32
CA ARG A 29 5.72 -23.12 -11.66
C ARG A 29 5.47 -21.64 -11.43
N TYR A 30 4.24 -21.20 -11.58
CA TYR A 30 3.81 -19.85 -11.24
C TYR A 30 2.36 -19.87 -10.75
N VAL A 31 1.98 -18.84 -10.03
CA VAL A 31 0.62 -18.59 -9.58
C VAL A 31 0.28 -17.14 -9.95
N VAL A 32 -0.85 -16.94 -10.60
CA VAL A 32 -1.42 -15.60 -10.80
C VAL A 32 -2.28 -15.28 -9.59
N LEU A 33 -1.99 -14.19 -8.91
CA LEU A 33 -2.72 -13.71 -7.75
C LEU A 33 -3.44 -12.41 -8.10
N ARG A 34 -4.74 -12.51 -8.32
CA ARG A 34 -5.58 -11.35 -8.59
C ARG A 34 -5.81 -10.54 -7.32
N SER A 35 -5.51 -9.24 -7.34
CA SER A 35 -5.89 -8.35 -6.25
C SER A 35 -7.40 -8.13 -6.26
N VAL A 36 -8.07 -8.56 -5.20
CA VAL A 36 -9.53 -8.44 -5.04
C VAL A 36 -9.88 -7.14 -4.34
N LYS A 37 -9.18 -6.84 -3.24
CA LYS A 37 -9.41 -5.64 -2.45
C LYS A 37 -8.09 -5.16 -1.85
N THR A 38 -7.81 -3.88 -1.97
CA THR A 38 -6.75 -3.20 -1.23
C THR A 38 -7.37 -2.49 -0.05
N TYR A 39 -6.97 -2.86 1.15
CA TYR A 39 -7.50 -2.30 2.39
C TYR A 39 -6.66 -1.12 2.90
N LYS A 40 -5.35 -1.17 2.65
CA LYS A 40 -4.40 -0.18 3.16
C LYS A 40 -3.29 0.07 2.14
N LEU A 41 -2.93 1.32 1.98
CA LEU A 41 -1.83 1.75 1.11
C LEU A 41 -1.24 3.05 1.65
N SER A 42 -0.18 2.95 2.43
CA SER A 42 0.54 4.11 2.96
C SER A 42 1.95 3.69 3.35
N VAL A 43 2.95 4.21 2.67
CA VAL A 43 4.36 3.93 2.97
C VAL A 43 4.93 5.10 3.73
N LYS A 44 5.12 4.94 5.04
CA LYS A 44 5.81 5.88 5.91
C LYS A 44 6.89 5.14 6.68
N TYR A 45 8.02 5.78 6.87
CA TYR A 45 9.14 5.27 7.62
C TYR A 45 9.26 6.02 8.95
N ASP A 46 9.13 5.32 10.07
CA ASP A 46 9.50 5.87 11.38
C ASP A 46 11.02 5.71 11.54
N LEU A 47 11.73 6.79 11.29
CA LEU A 47 13.21 6.80 11.31
C LEU A 47 13.79 6.60 12.72
N PHE A 48 12.99 6.82 13.77
CA PHE A 48 13.42 6.59 15.16
C PHE A 48 13.17 5.15 15.60
N ALA A 49 11.99 4.61 15.26
CA ALA A 49 11.66 3.23 15.58
C ALA A 49 12.31 2.21 14.62
N GLY A 50 12.79 2.66 13.46
CA GLY A 50 13.41 1.80 12.45
C GLY A 50 12.47 0.83 11.76
N ILE A 51 11.16 1.09 11.80
CA ILE A 51 10.13 0.29 11.16
C ILE A 51 9.09 1.19 10.50
N SER A 52 8.42 0.69 9.46
CA SER A 52 7.31 1.41 8.83
C SER A 52 6.17 1.65 9.82
N ARG A 53 5.51 2.79 9.68
CA ARG A 53 4.39 3.18 10.54
C ARG A 53 3.34 3.91 9.72
N SER A 54 2.17 3.34 9.61
CA SER A 54 1.04 3.97 8.93
C SER A 54 0.30 4.94 9.86
N GLY A 55 -0.26 5.99 9.27
CA GLY A 55 -1.07 6.95 10.01
C GLY A 55 -2.57 6.62 9.99
N PRO A 56 -3.41 7.48 10.59
CA PRO A 56 -4.84 7.23 10.76
C PRO A 56 -5.64 7.20 9.45
N HIS A 57 -5.15 7.86 8.40
CA HIS A 57 -5.82 7.92 7.09
C HIS A 57 -5.19 6.95 6.06
N SER A 58 -4.54 5.89 6.53
CA SER A 58 -3.87 4.89 5.66
C SER A 58 -4.83 3.84 5.11
N VAL A 59 -6.00 3.65 5.73
CA VAL A 59 -7.01 2.68 5.30
C VAL A 59 -7.79 3.25 4.11
N ILE A 60 -7.85 2.46 3.04
CA ILE A 60 -8.59 2.86 1.83
C ILE A 60 -10.09 2.72 2.09
N ARG A 61 -10.81 3.80 1.92
CA ARG A 61 -12.27 3.80 1.95
C ARG A 61 -12.82 3.45 0.56
N PRO A 62 -13.74 2.50 0.47
CA PRO A 62 -14.42 2.24 -0.79
C PRO A 62 -15.32 3.43 -1.16
N ASN A 63 -15.30 3.81 -2.43
CA ASN A 63 -16.16 4.88 -2.97
C ASN A 63 -16.09 6.20 -2.20
N PRO A 64 -14.90 6.83 -2.07
CA PRO A 64 -14.80 8.14 -1.43
C PRO A 64 -15.64 9.16 -2.23
N PRO A 65 -16.21 10.17 -1.57
CA PRO A 65 -16.97 11.21 -2.26
C PRO A 65 -16.05 12.02 -3.20
N ARG A 66 -16.65 12.72 -4.14
CA ARG A 66 -15.90 13.68 -4.97
C ARG A 66 -15.52 14.90 -4.14
N PRO A 67 -14.40 15.57 -4.44
CA PRO A 67 -13.99 16.78 -3.71
C PRO A 67 -15.09 17.83 -3.64
N GLU A 68 -15.85 18.02 -4.73
CA GLU A 68 -16.92 19.01 -4.82
C GLU A 68 -18.09 18.73 -3.85
N GLU A 69 -18.37 17.46 -3.56
CA GLU A 69 -19.40 17.07 -2.59
C GLU A 69 -18.99 17.45 -1.14
N LEU A 70 -17.69 17.69 -0.93
CA LEU A 70 -17.12 18.18 0.33
C LEU A 70 -16.93 19.70 0.32
N GLY A 71 -17.39 20.40 -0.71
CA GLY A 71 -17.17 21.84 -0.88
C GLY A 71 -15.71 22.20 -1.17
N VAL A 72 -14.94 21.27 -1.75
CA VAL A 72 -13.53 21.45 -2.13
C VAL A 72 -13.44 21.41 -3.65
N SER A 73 -12.78 22.42 -4.26
CA SER A 73 -12.58 22.39 -5.71
C SER A 73 -11.65 21.25 -6.13
N GLN A 74 -11.89 20.69 -7.31
CA GLN A 74 -11.03 19.67 -7.89
C GLN A 74 -9.59 20.16 -8.08
N GLU A 75 -9.42 21.42 -8.42
CA GLU A 75 -8.10 22.03 -8.55
C GLU A 75 -7.35 22.04 -7.21
N LEU A 76 -8.00 22.44 -6.11
CA LEU A 76 -7.39 22.39 -4.77
C LEU A 76 -7.04 20.95 -4.39
N ALA A 77 -7.96 19.99 -4.59
CA ALA A 77 -7.70 18.57 -4.31
C ALA A 77 -6.49 18.04 -5.09
N ARG A 78 -6.35 18.42 -6.37
CA ARG A 78 -5.20 18.06 -7.20
C ARG A 78 -3.90 18.68 -6.71
N LEU A 79 -3.90 19.94 -6.30
CA LEU A 79 -2.71 20.64 -5.80
C LEU A 79 -2.24 20.04 -4.46
N VAL A 80 -3.15 19.76 -3.53
CA VAL A 80 -2.79 19.17 -2.23
C VAL A 80 -2.40 17.70 -2.33
N SER A 81 -2.82 16.98 -3.36
CA SER A 81 -2.37 15.60 -3.62
C SER A 81 -0.90 15.51 -4.06
N ARG A 82 -0.28 16.64 -4.43
CA ARG A 82 1.12 16.77 -4.87
C ARG A 82 1.74 18.02 -4.27
N LEU A 83 1.89 18.04 -2.96
CA LEU A 83 2.45 19.19 -2.25
C LEU A 83 3.81 19.59 -2.81
N PRO A 84 4.02 20.90 -3.09
CA PRO A 84 5.33 21.40 -3.48
C PRO A 84 6.33 21.25 -2.33
N LEU A 85 7.58 20.91 -2.68
CA LEU A 85 8.66 20.77 -1.70
C LEU A 85 9.23 22.15 -1.35
N VAL A 86 8.48 22.93 -0.58
CA VAL A 86 8.82 24.27 -0.12
C VAL A 86 8.53 24.41 1.38
N ARG A 87 9.03 25.50 2.00
CA ARG A 87 8.89 25.72 3.44
C ARG A 87 7.43 25.84 3.91
N ASP A 88 6.56 26.48 3.10
CA ASP A 88 5.13 26.60 3.37
C ASP A 88 4.32 26.16 2.13
N PRO A 89 4.09 24.85 1.98
CA PRO A 89 3.37 24.33 0.82
C PRO A 89 1.91 24.79 0.77
N TYR A 90 1.25 24.89 1.91
CA TYR A 90 -0.16 25.31 1.97
C TYR A 90 -0.33 26.80 1.68
N GLY A 91 0.57 27.66 2.15
CA GLY A 91 0.59 29.07 1.79
C GLY A 91 0.86 29.31 0.30
N THR A 92 1.75 28.50 -0.29
CA THR A 92 2.01 28.55 -1.73
C THR A 92 0.75 28.20 -2.55
N ILE A 93 0.03 27.14 -2.15
CA ILE A 93 -1.23 26.74 -2.80
C ILE A 93 -2.30 27.81 -2.57
N ALA A 94 -2.44 28.35 -1.36
CA ALA A 94 -3.39 29.39 -1.03
C ALA A 94 -3.20 30.65 -1.90
N SER A 95 -1.95 31.06 -2.09
CA SER A 95 -1.60 32.20 -2.96
C SER A 95 -1.98 31.94 -4.42
N SER A 96 -1.73 30.75 -4.95
CA SER A 96 -2.07 30.39 -6.32
C SER A 96 -3.58 30.36 -6.59
N LEU A 97 -4.37 30.00 -5.58
CA LEU A 97 -5.83 29.92 -5.65
C LEU A 97 -6.55 31.17 -5.14
N ARG A 98 -5.80 32.24 -4.76
CA ARG A 98 -6.34 33.47 -4.18
C ARG A 98 -7.26 33.21 -2.99
N THR A 99 -6.86 32.31 -2.10
CA THR A 99 -7.58 31.94 -0.88
C THR A 99 -6.69 32.07 0.35
N SER A 100 -7.20 31.78 1.55
CA SER A 100 -6.39 31.78 2.76
C SER A 100 -5.74 30.42 3.02
N ARG A 101 -4.58 30.41 3.70
CA ARG A 101 -3.89 29.21 4.13
C ARG A 101 -4.78 28.31 5.00
N ASP A 102 -5.56 28.91 5.90
CA ASP A 102 -6.45 28.19 6.82
C ASP A 102 -7.57 27.46 6.08
N LYS A 103 -8.14 28.05 5.04
CA LYS A 103 -9.12 27.38 4.15
C LYS A 103 -8.51 26.19 3.41
N VAL A 104 -7.24 26.29 2.99
CA VAL A 104 -6.53 25.15 2.40
C VAL A 104 -6.36 24.04 3.40
N ILE A 105 -5.90 24.33 4.63
CA ILE A 105 -5.70 23.35 5.70
C ILE A 105 -7.03 22.68 6.09
N GLU A 106 -8.10 23.46 6.27
CA GLU A 106 -9.44 22.93 6.56
C GLU A 106 -9.94 22.00 5.44
N SER A 107 -9.72 22.39 4.18
CA SER A 107 -10.08 21.54 3.03
C SER A 107 -9.28 20.23 2.99
N VAL A 108 -7.99 20.27 3.33
CA VAL A 108 -7.16 19.06 3.47
C VAL A 108 -7.71 18.16 4.55
N GLY A 109 -8.09 18.69 5.71
CA GLY A 109 -8.74 17.91 6.79
C GLY A 109 -9.98 17.17 6.29
N ARG A 110 -10.91 17.90 5.62
CA ARG A 110 -12.14 17.31 5.04
C ARG A 110 -11.84 16.19 4.02
N LEU A 111 -10.84 16.38 3.16
CA LEU A 111 -10.45 15.39 2.17
C LEU A 111 -9.82 14.13 2.81
N LEU A 112 -9.02 14.29 3.88
CA LEU A 112 -8.44 13.20 4.66
C LEU A 112 -9.52 12.42 5.40
N ASP A 113 -10.40 13.11 6.12
CA ASP A 113 -11.48 12.50 6.91
C ASP A 113 -12.48 11.75 6.03
N ALA A 114 -12.72 12.23 4.81
CA ALA A 114 -13.56 11.57 3.83
C ALA A 114 -12.87 10.43 3.05
N GLY A 115 -11.54 10.26 3.20
CA GLY A 115 -10.77 9.24 2.50
C GLY A 115 -10.50 9.56 1.02
N VAL A 116 -10.68 10.81 0.61
CA VAL A 116 -10.30 11.30 -0.74
C VAL A 116 -8.78 11.43 -0.85
N LEU A 117 -8.14 11.85 0.23
CA LEU A 117 -6.69 11.83 0.41
C LEU A 117 -6.30 10.73 1.40
N ALA A 118 -5.18 10.09 1.15
CA ALA A 118 -4.53 9.22 2.13
C ALA A 118 -3.57 10.04 3.02
N ASP A 119 -2.99 9.38 4.01
CA ASP A 119 -1.98 9.99 4.89
C ASP A 119 -0.93 10.77 4.10
N PRO A 120 -0.72 12.06 4.40
CA PRO A 120 0.33 12.85 3.76
C PRO A 120 1.71 12.34 4.17
N GLY A 121 2.65 12.36 3.25
CA GLY A 121 4.03 11.95 3.51
C GLY A 121 4.92 12.12 2.30
N ALA A 122 6.23 12.18 2.53
CA ALA A 122 7.21 12.16 1.48
C ALA A 122 7.45 10.71 1.00
N ALA A 123 7.51 10.51 -0.31
CA ALA A 123 8.00 9.26 -0.87
C ALA A 123 9.52 9.22 -0.74
N LEU A 124 10.02 8.39 0.18
CA LEU A 124 11.44 8.21 0.43
C LEU A 124 11.93 6.94 -0.25
N ASP A 125 13.18 6.94 -0.66
CA ASP A 125 13.90 5.73 -1.03
C ASP A 125 14.28 4.99 0.26
N GLY A 126 13.59 3.88 0.53
CA GLY A 126 13.76 3.10 1.77
C GLY A 126 15.21 2.63 1.99
N GLU A 127 15.90 2.18 0.94
CA GLU A 127 17.28 1.73 1.05
C GLU A 127 18.22 2.87 1.48
N ARG A 128 18.02 4.06 0.91
CA ARG A 128 18.85 5.25 1.24
C ARG A 128 18.65 5.74 2.68
N VAL A 129 17.47 5.52 3.25
CA VAL A 129 17.18 5.88 4.65
C VAL A 129 17.35 4.70 5.62
N GLY A 130 17.95 3.59 5.15
CA GLY A 130 18.34 2.46 6.00
C GLY A 130 17.33 1.33 6.11
N PHE A 131 16.15 1.43 5.49
CA PHE A 131 15.10 0.40 5.51
C PHE A 131 15.37 -0.69 4.47
N LYS A 132 16.36 -1.51 4.73
CA LYS A 132 16.84 -2.55 3.79
C LYS A 132 16.03 -3.85 3.84
N PHE A 133 15.20 -4.04 4.86
CA PHE A 133 14.41 -5.25 5.06
C PHE A 133 12.95 -4.99 4.71
N ASN A 134 12.56 -5.42 3.52
CA ASN A 134 11.19 -5.35 3.01
C ASN A 134 10.57 -6.73 3.11
N GLY A 135 9.69 -6.93 4.09
CA GLY A 135 9.01 -8.19 4.33
C GLY A 135 7.56 -8.15 3.83
N MET A 136 7.22 -9.05 2.92
CA MET A 136 5.84 -9.32 2.57
C MET A 136 5.34 -10.50 3.40
N VAL A 137 4.44 -10.22 4.33
CA VAL A 137 3.81 -11.20 5.20
C VAL A 137 2.60 -11.78 4.47
N LEU A 138 2.65 -13.07 4.20
CA LEU A 138 1.59 -13.85 3.59
C LEU A 138 0.83 -14.55 4.71
N VAL A 139 -0.47 -14.35 4.76
CA VAL A 139 -1.34 -14.92 5.79
C VAL A 139 -2.32 -15.91 5.17
N ASN A 140 -2.37 -17.10 5.76
CA ASN A 140 -3.42 -18.09 5.56
C ASN A 140 -4.39 -18.01 6.75
N SER A 141 -5.69 -17.92 6.47
CA SER A 141 -6.77 -17.87 7.46
C SER A 141 -8.03 -18.47 6.85
N ASP A 142 -8.88 -19.06 7.67
CA ASP A 142 -10.18 -19.59 7.26
C ASP A 142 -11.16 -18.48 6.83
N ALA A 143 -10.94 -17.24 7.31
CA ALA A 143 -11.69 -16.05 6.97
C ALA A 143 -10.76 -14.95 6.38
N PRO A 144 -10.29 -15.08 5.12
CA PRO A 144 -9.23 -14.20 4.59
C PRO A 144 -9.59 -12.71 4.49
N ALA A 145 -10.86 -12.38 4.29
CA ALA A 145 -11.32 -11.00 4.20
C ALA A 145 -11.27 -10.32 5.57
N GLU A 146 -11.76 -10.99 6.59
CA GLU A 146 -11.75 -10.56 8.00
C GLU A 146 -10.32 -10.48 8.53
N ALA A 147 -9.48 -11.45 8.18
CA ALA A 147 -8.06 -11.43 8.50
C ALA A 147 -7.37 -10.19 7.92
N CYS A 148 -7.59 -9.87 6.64
CA CYS A 148 -7.06 -8.66 6.03
C CYS A 148 -7.58 -7.39 6.70
N GLU A 149 -8.85 -7.35 7.10
CA GLU A 149 -9.43 -6.21 7.80
C GLU A 149 -8.80 -6.02 9.19
N ALA A 150 -8.61 -7.10 9.94
CA ALA A 150 -7.91 -7.06 11.22
C ALA A 150 -6.46 -6.58 11.08
N VAL A 151 -5.74 -7.04 10.05
CA VAL A 151 -4.36 -6.63 9.76
C VAL A 151 -4.24 -5.14 9.43
N THR A 152 -5.29 -4.49 8.91
CA THR A 152 -5.24 -3.03 8.64
C THR A 152 -5.02 -2.20 9.90
N ARG A 153 -5.40 -2.70 11.07
CA ARG A 153 -5.22 -2.01 12.36
C ARG A 153 -3.78 -2.03 12.85
N ASN A 154 -2.96 -2.91 12.31
CA ASN A 154 -1.53 -2.95 12.65
C ASN A 154 -0.82 -1.75 12.03
N GLU A 155 -0.24 -0.89 12.87
CA GLU A 155 0.41 0.35 12.43
C GLU A 155 1.68 0.13 11.61
N ASN A 156 2.34 -1.01 11.75
CA ASN A 156 3.57 -1.32 11.01
C ASN A 156 3.30 -1.79 9.57
N THR A 157 2.06 -2.11 9.21
CA THR A 157 1.71 -2.48 7.84
C THR A 157 1.57 -1.25 6.95
N THR A 158 2.17 -1.29 5.76
CA THR A 158 2.08 -0.22 4.76
C THR A 158 1.08 -0.55 3.65
N HIS A 159 0.97 -1.81 3.30
CA HIS A 159 0.02 -2.33 2.32
C HIS A 159 -0.69 -3.51 2.93
N VAL A 160 -2.01 -3.58 2.74
CA VAL A 160 -2.80 -4.78 3.06
C VAL A 160 -3.71 -5.06 1.87
N VAL A 161 -3.55 -6.24 1.28
CA VAL A 161 -4.24 -6.63 0.04
C VAL A 161 -4.78 -8.03 0.15
N LEU A 162 -6.07 -8.19 -0.12
CA LEU A 162 -6.69 -9.50 -0.34
C LEU A 162 -6.45 -9.92 -1.79
N ARG A 163 -5.95 -11.14 -1.98
CA ARG A 163 -5.68 -11.72 -3.29
C ARG A 163 -6.32 -13.08 -3.44
N GLU A 164 -6.65 -13.42 -4.67
CA GLU A 164 -7.15 -14.73 -5.04
C GLU A 164 -6.33 -15.33 -6.17
N PRO A 165 -6.01 -16.63 -6.12
CA PRO A 165 -5.37 -17.31 -7.23
C PRO A 165 -6.32 -17.39 -8.42
N TYR A 166 -5.77 -17.21 -9.61
CA TYR A 166 -6.50 -17.38 -10.85
C TYR A 166 -5.71 -18.24 -11.85
N PRO A 167 -6.29 -19.32 -12.38
CA PRO A 167 -7.59 -19.91 -11.98
C PRO A 167 -7.60 -20.32 -10.49
N PRO A 168 -8.78 -20.58 -9.91
CA PRO A 168 -8.88 -21.07 -8.54
C PRO A 168 -7.98 -22.29 -8.30
N SER A 169 -7.27 -22.30 -7.21
CA SER A 169 -6.33 -23.36 -6.86
C SER A 169 -6.22 -23.54 -5.33
N SER A 170 -5.51 -24.56 -4.90
CA SER A 170 -5.22 -24.86 -3.48
C SER A 170 -4.17 -23.93 -2.86
N TYR A 171 -3.77 -22.84 -3.54
CA TYR A 171 -2.85 -21.87 -2.97
C TYR A 171 -3.49 -21.17 -1.77
N GLU A 172 -2.88 -21.35 -0.61
CA GLU A 172 -3.51 -21.06 0.70
C GLU A 172 -3.45 -19.59 1.15
N PHE A 173 -2.41 -18.85 0.76
CA PHE A 173 -2.23 -17.48 1.23
C PHE A 173 -3.10 -16.50 0.46
N ARG A 174 -3.98 -15.81 1.17
CA ARG A 174 -4.93 -14.86 0.57
C ARG A 174 -4.73 -13.42 1.05
N CYS A 175 -4.30 -13.20 2.28
CA CYS A 175 -4.03 -11.86 2.81
C CYS A 175 -2.53 -11.57 2.77
N TYR A 176 -2.18 -10.38 2.28
CA TYR A 176 -0.81 -9.93 2.06
C TYR A 176 -0.60 -8.59 2.75
N ALA A 177 0.39 -8.50 3.61
CA ALA A 177 0.78 -7.27 4.29
C ALA A 177 2.26 -6.97 4.07
N MET A 178 2.59 -5.69 3.83
CA MET A 178 3.98 -5.26 3.69
C MET A 178 4.45 -4.55 4.94
N VAL A 179 5.67 -4.87 5.36
CA VAL A 179 6.41 -4.22 6.44
C VAL A 179 7.79 -3.83 5.93
N HIS A 180 8.26 -2.65 6.27
CA HIS A 180 9.61 -2.18 5.96
C HIS A 180 10.34 -1.86 7.26
N ALA A 181 11.58 -2.32 7.40
CA ALA A 181 12.38 -2.09 8.61
C ALA A 181 13.89 -1.98 8.34
N ILE A 182 14.61 -1.51 9.33
CA ILE A 182 16.09 -1.45 9.31
C ILE A 182 16.74 -2.79 9.67
N SER A 183 15.98 -3.73 10.26
CA SER A 183 16.47 -5.06 10.61
C SER A 183 15.43 -6.13 10.31
N ARG A 184 15.93 -7.36 10.11
CA ARG A 184 15.09 -8.54 9.89
C ARG A 184 14.25 -8.87 11.13
N GLU A 185 14.82 -8.72 12.30
CA GLU A 185 14.18 -8.98 13.59
C GLU A 185 12.90 -8.14 13.78
N LEU A 186 12.95 -6.85 13.40
CA LEU A 186 11.78 -5.98 13.44
C LEU A 186 10.66 -6.44 12.49
N VAL A 187 11.03 -6.93 11.30
CA VAL A 187 10.05 -7.49 10.37
C VAL A 187 9.42 -8.77 10.93
N GLU A 188 10.22 -9.69 11.49
CA GLU A 188 9.73 -10.94 12.08
C GLU A 188 8.77 -10.67 13.25
N LYS A 189 9.15 -9.75 14.16
CA LYS A 189 8.28 -9.33 15.27
C LYS A 189 6.96 -8.73 14.80
N ALA A 190 7.00 -7.90 13.76
CA ALA A 190 5.78 -7.35 13.16
C ALA A 190 4.93 -8.44 12.51
N ALA A 191 5.57 -9.41 11.81
CA ALA A 191 4.89 -10.53 11.16
C ALA A 191 4.16 -11.42 12.17
N GLU A 192 4.75 -11.70 13.34
CA GLU A 192 4.07 -12.42 14.43
C GLU A 192 2.83 -11.66 14.93
N GLY A 193 2.93 -10.33 15.08
CA GLY A 193 1.80 -9.48 15.47
C GLY A 193 0.69 -9.48 14.41
N ILE A 194 1.06 -9.45 13.13
CA ILE A 194 0.15 -9.54 11.99
C ILE A 194 -0.56 -10.89 11.99
N ALA A 195 0.18 -12.00 12.15
CA ALA A 195 -0.37 -13.35 12.15
C ALA A 195 -1.37 -13.55 13.30
N ARG A 196 -1.05 -13.06 14.51
CA ARG A 196 -1.99 -13.08 15.66
C ARG A 196 -3.25 -12.26 15.40
N ALA A 197 -3.12 -11.05 14.88
CA ALA A 197 -4.27 -10.19 14.58
C ALA A 197 -5.19 -10.78 13.51
N ALA A 198 -4.62 -11.54 12.59
CA ALA A 198 -5.32 -12.21 11.49
C ALA A 198 -5.93 -13.56 11.88
N GLU A 199 -5.71 -14.05 13.11
CA GLU A 199 -6.05 -15.42 13.51
C GLU A 199 -5.54 -16.45 12.49
N ALA A 200 -4.27 -16.25 12.09
CA ALA A 200 -3.67 -17.01 11.00
C ALA A 200 -3.45 -18.50 11.37
N THR A 201 -3.90 -19.40 10.52
CA THR A 201 -3.57 -20.84 10.62
C THR A 201 -2.11 -21.09 10.26
N SER A 202 -1.58 -20.30 9.33
CA SER A 202 -0.16 -20.26 8.98
C SER A 202 0.23 -18.91 8.38
N TYR A 203 1.51 -18.55 8.43
CA TYR A 203 2.03 -17.37 7.74
C TYR A 203 3.44 -17.61 7.21
N ARG A 204 3.84 -16.77 6.26
CA ARG A 204 5.21 -16.74 5.71
C ARG A 204 5.66 -15.30 5.51
N VAL A 205 6.96 -15.06 5.61
CA VAL A 205 7.57 -13.78 5.25
C VAL A 205 8.44 -13.97 4.02
N LEU A 206 8.14 -13.21 2.97
CA LEU A 206 8.98 -13.13 1.78
C LEU A 206 9.78 -11.83 1.83
N TYR A 207 11.09 -11.94 1.81
CA TYR A 207 11.99 -10.78 1.78
C TYR A 207 12.35 -10.39 0.35
N SER A 208 12.27 -9.09 0.05
CA SER A 208 12.82 -8.54 -1.19
C SER A 208 14.34 -8.54 -1.10
N LEU A 209 14.99 -9.32 -1.96
CA LEU A 209 16.45 -9.38 -2.04
C LEU A 209 17.00 -8.38 -3.07
N ARG A 210 16.26 -8.15 -4.14
CA ARG A 210 16.66 -7.26 -5.23
C ARG A 210 15.43 -6.81 -6.00
N ASP A 211 15.35 -5.51 -6.28
CA ASP A 211 14.40 -4.97 -7.26
C ASP A 211 15.05 -5.02 -8.66
N LEU A 212 14.46 -5.82 -9.54
CA LEU A 212 14.98 -6.04 -10.90
C LEU A 212 14.44 -5.00 -11.89
N LYS A 213 13.37 -4.31 -11.55
CA LYS A 213 12.77 -3.25 -12.35
C LYS A 213 12.23 -2.15 -11.45
N PRO A 214 13.13 -1.35 -10.85
CA PRO A 214 12.72 -0.27 -9.97
C PRO A 214 11.84 0.73 -10.72
N GLY A 215 10.76 1.14 -10.11
CA GLY A 215 9.84 2.12 -10.67
C GLY A 215 8.46 2.04 -10.05
N VAL A 216 7.72 3.14 -10.20
CA VAL A 216 6.33 3.18 -9.77
C VAL A 216 5.47 2.46 -10.81
N VAL A 217 4.77 1.42 -10.40
CA VAL A 217 3.74 0.78 -11.24
C VAL A 217 2.54 1.74 -11.28
N ARG A 218 2.47 2.55 -12.34
CA ARG A 218 1.40 3.52 -12.60
C ARG A 218 0.20 2.85 -13.24
#